data_6cbbf2c0db2f4437ef41e4d01512b847
#
_entry.id   6cbbf2c0db2f4437ef41e4d01512b847
#
_cell.length_a   1.000
_cell.length_b   1.000
_cell.length_c   1.000
_cell.angle_alpha   90.00
_cell.angle_beta   90.00
_cell.angle_gamma   90.00
#
_symmetry.space_group_name_H-M   'P 1'
#
loop_
_entity.id
_entity.type
_entity.pdbx_description
1 polymer ?
#
loop_
_entity_poly.entity_id
_entity_poly.type
_entity_poly.pdbx_seq_one_letter_code
_entity_poly.pdbx_strand_id
1 'polypeptide(L)'
;AFVEGNYNIQVIGDNYRFQGLPYVGKEVENLTKLLPKTTKLIDKEFNKDDTTVKMNEYNILHLATHAAFVKGDTSKSFILFGNGEIANLKEIGNWTLNNVDLVVLSACETGIGGFGNGEEILGLGYQFQSRGARATIASLWKVSDGGTQVLMNAFYNALKQGEMTKAEALRQAQIALIKDDYTAVGGERDRGTIKIVSNNASSSKLTSSKLKHPYYWAPFILIGNGL
;
A
#
# COMPACT_ATOMS: atom_id res chain seq x y z
N ALA A 1 -0.12 -9.05 2.12
CA ALA A 1 -0.10 -9.10 3.59
C ALA A 1 -0.76 -7.85 4.15
N PHE A 2 -1.54 -7.92 5.22
CA PHE A 2 -2.30 -6.78 5.72
C PHE A 2 -2.71 -6.88 7.20
N VAL A 3 -3.04 -5.72 7.79
CA VAL A 3 -3.51 -5.58 9.17
C VAL A 3 -4.90 -4.94 9.20
N GLU A 4 -5.84 -5.57 9.92
CA GLU A 4 -7.20 -5.04 10.12
C GLU A 4 -7.37 -4.41 11.50
N GLY A 5 -6.62 -4.87 12.50
CA GLY A 5 -6.77 -4.49 13.90
C GLY A 5 -6.24 -3.10 14.27
N ASN A 6 -6.56 -2.68 15.49
CA ASN A 6 -5.96 -1.50 16.12
C ASN A 6 -4.69 -1.91 16.87
N TYR A 7 -3.66 -1.10 16.76
CA TYR A 7 -2.38 -1.38 17.42
C TYR A 7 -1.94 -0.21 18.29
N ASN A 8 -1.43 -0.55 19.48
CA ASN A 8 -0.72 0.37 20.36
C ASN A 8 0.66 -0.23 20.58
N ILE A 9 1.69 0.40 20.04
CA ILE A 9 3.07 -0.09 20.13
C ILE A 9 3.98 0.99 20.68
N GLN A 10 5.05 0.57 21.34
CA GLN A 10 6.10 1.45 21.83
C GLN A 10 7.39 1.17 21.07
N VAL A 11 7.99 2.21 20.49
CA VAL A 11 9.25 2.11 19.75
C VAL A 11 10.20 3.19 20.28
N ILE A 12 11.30 2.75 20.88
CA ILE A 12 12.38 3.63 21.43
C ILE A 12 11.83 4.79 22.25
N GLY A 13 10.90 4.48 23.19
CA GLY A 13 10.28 5.45 24.10
C GLY A 13 9.08 6.20 23.53
N ASP A 14 8.84 6.17 22.23
CA ASP A 14 7.69 6.80 21.60
C ASP A 14 6.50 5.83 21.54
N ASN A 15 5.28 6.33 21.81
CA ASN A 15 4.06 5.55 21.74
C ASN A 15 3.32 5.82 20.43
N TYR A 16 3.00 4.77 19.69
CA TYR A 16 2.28 4.81 18.43
C TYR A 16 0.91 4.18 18.58
N ARG A 17 -0.12 4.86 18.04
CA ARG A 17 -1.49 4.34 17.99
C ARG A 17 -1.95 4.29 16.55
N PHE A 18 -2.19 3.10 16.05
CA PHE A 18 -2.70 2.87 14.71
C PHE A 18 -4.15 2.40 14.79
N GLN A 19 -5.00 3.02 13.99
CA GLN A 19 -6.38 2.58 13.80
C GLN A 19 -6.43 1.46 12.77
N GLY A 20 -7.38 0.53 12.91
CA GLY A 20 -7.59 -0.52 11.94
C GLY A 20 -7.91 0.02 10.55
N LEU A 21 -7.61 -0.79 9.55
CA LEU A 21 -7.79 -0.48 8.12
C LEU A 21 -9.01 -1.26 7.58
N PRO A 22 -10.24 -0.77 7.74
CA PRO A 22 -11.47 -1.55 7.50
C PRO A 22 -11.70 -1.93 6.03
N TYR A 23 -11.05 -1.25 5.08
CA TYR A 23 -11.19 -1.54 3.65
C TYR A 23 -10.11 -2.49 3.11
N VAL A 24 -9.06 -2.76 3.89
CA VAL A 24 -7.94 -3.60 3.48
C VAL A 24 -8.38 -5.04 3.23
N GLY A 25 -9.27 -5.60 4.03
CA GLY A 25 -9.83 -6.94 3.79
C GLY A 25 -10.48 -7.04 2.40
N LYS A 26 -11.23 -6.01 1.98
CA LYS A 26 -11.83 -5.95 0.65
C LYS A 26 -10.81 -5.76 -0.47
N GLU A 27 -9.80 -4.93 -0.24
CA GLU A 27 -8.68 -4.74 -1.16
C GLU A 27 -8.01 -6.09 -1.45
N VAL A 28 -7.65 -6.83 -0.42
CA VAL A 28 -6.99 -8.14 -0.55
C VAL A 28 -7.88 -9.20 -1.20
N GLU A 29 -9.19 -9.26 -0.87
CA GLU A 29 -10.12 -10.12 -1.58
C GLU A 29 -10.17 -9.84 -3.08
N ASN A 30 -10.19 -8.58 -3.47
CA ASN A 30 -10.18 -8.20 -4.87
C ASN A 30 -8.86 -8.58 -5.54
N LEU A 31 -7.72 -8.34 -4.88
CA LEU A 31 -6.41 -8.73 -5.38
C LEU A 31 -6.29 -10.24 -5.59
N THR A 32 -6.79 -11.06 -4.67
CA THR A 32 -6.75 -12.54 -4.82
C THR A 32 -7.60 -13.03 -5.99
N LYS A 33 -8.68 -12.34 -6.32
CA LYS A 33 -9.50 -12.63 -7.51
C LYS A 33 -8.82 -12.20 -8.81
N LEU A 34 -8.08 -11.08 -8.77
CA LEU A 34 -7.38 -10.54 -9.93
C LEU A 34 -6.12 -11.33 -10.26
N LEU A 35 -5.39 -11.75 -9.25
CA LEU A 35 -4.09 -12.41 -9.35
C LEU A 35 -4.18 -13.84 -8.77
N PRO A 36 -4.39 -14.88 -9.59
CA PRO A 36 -4.76 -16.23 -9.11
C PRO A 36 -3.69 -16.94 -8.25
N LYS A 37 -2.41 -16.52 -8.36
CA LYS A 37 -1.30 -17.09 -7.57
C LYS A 37 -0.95 -16.25 -6.35
N THR A 38 -1.94 -15.61 -5.73
CA THR A 38 -1.73 -14.75 -4.58
C THR A 38 -1.84 -15.53 -3.27
N THR A 39 -0.83 -15.41 -2.42
CA THR A 39 -0.90 -15.83 -1.02
C THR A 39 -1.27 -14.60 -0.18
N LYS A 40 -2.29 -14.74 0.66
CA LYS A 40 -2.69 -13.70 1.59
C LYS A 40 -2.26 -14.06 3.01
N LEU A 41 -1.72 -13.09 3.72
CA LEU A 41 -1.39 -13.18 5.14
C LEU A 41 -2.16 -12.06 5.85
N ILE A 42 -2.92 -12.42 6.88
CA ILE A 42 -3.86 -11.52 7.57
C ILE A 42 -3.52 -11.50 9.05
N ASP A 43 -3.49 -10.32 9.65
CA ASP A 43 -3.25 -10.14 11.09
C ASP A 43 -2.11 -11.04 11.59
N LYS A 44 -2.37 -11.99 12.49
CA LYS A 44 -1.35 -12.84 13.09
C LYS A 44 -0.58 -13.72 12.09
N GLU A 45 -1.16 -14.04 10.93
CA GLU A 45 -0.45 -14.76 9.86
C GLU A 45 0.59 -13.87 9.18
N PHE A 46 0.36 -12.55 9.19
CA PHE A 46 1.32 -11.55 8.75
C PHE A 46 2.30 -11.24 9.89
N ASN A 47 3.16 -12.18 10.24
CA ASN A 47 4.25 -12.03 11.20
C ASN A 47 5.58 -11.84 10.48
N LYS A 48 6.57 -11.33 11.20
CA LYS A 48 7.88 -10.96 10.63
C LYS A 48 8.64 -12.19 10.13
N ASP A 49 8.73 -13.23 10.93
CA ASP A 49 9.57 -14.39 10.64
C ASP A 49 9.09 -15.14 9.40
N ASP A 50 7.82 -15.54 9.36
CA ASP A 50 7.26 -16.28 8.22
C ASP A 50 7.21 -15.43 6.95
N THR A 51 6.92 -14.14 7.08
CA THR A 51 6.77 -13.26 5.93
C THR A 51 8.10 -12.98 5.26
N THR A 52 9.14 -12.65 6.02
CA THR A 52 10.46 -12.30 5.46
C THR A 52 11.13 -13.45 4.74
N VAL A 53 10.94 -14.68 5.20
CA VAL A 53 11.44 -15.89 4.53
C VAL A 53 10.79 -16.09 3.16
N LYS A 54 9.48 -15.79 3.04
CA LYS A 54 8.70 -16.03 1.82
C LYS A 54 8.76 -14.88 0.81
N MET A 55 9.15 -13.66 1.23
CA MET A 55 9.08 -12.47 0.35
C MET A 55 9.75 -12.67 -0.99
N ASN A 56 10.90 -13.34 -1.04
CA ASN A 56 11.67 -13.54 -2.27
C ASN A 56 11.10 -14.65 -3.20
N GLU A 57 10.02 -15.31 -2.80
CA GLU A 57 9.31 -16.31 -3.63
C GLU A 57 8.28 -15.64 -4.56
N TYR A 58 8.00 -14.35 -4.38
CA TYR A 58 6.97 -13.60 -5.09
C TYR A 58 7.54 -12.44 -5.90
N ASN A 59 6.90 -12.16 -7.05
CA ASN A 59 7.26 -11.01 -7.88
C ASN A 59 6.62 -9.70 -7.36
N ILE A 60 5.49 -9.78 -6.66
CA ILE A 60 4.79 -8.61 -6.12
C ILE A 60 4.55 -8.83 -4.62
N LEU A 61 5.00 -7.86 -3.83
CA LEU A 61 4.69 -7.77 -2.40
C LEU A 61 3.72 -6.61 -2.18
N HIS A 62 2.51 -6.90 -1.74
CA HIS A 62 1.54 -5.89 -1.35
C HIS A 62 1.42 -5.87 0.18
N LEU A 63 1.87 -4.77 0.78
CA LEU A 63 1.90 -4.55 2.21
C LEU A 63 0.86 -3.47 2.58
N ALA A 64 -0.34 -3.91 2.91
CA ALA A 64 -1.42 -3.04 3.37
C ALA A 64 -1.37 -2.94 4.89
N THR A 65 -0.43 -2.17 5.39
CA THR A 65 -0.10 -2.07 6.81
C THR A 65 0.37 -0.66 7.18
N HIS A 66 0.47 -0.41 8.47
CA HIS A 66 1.01 0.83 8.99
C HIS A 66 2.53 0.87 8.90
N ALA A 67 3.06 2.05 8.65
CA ALA A 67 4.48 2.35 8.69
C ALA A 67 4.69 3.73 9.28
N ALA A 68 5.76 3.91 10.03
CA ALA A 68 6.19 5.21 10.53
C ALA A 68 7.58 5.52 9.98
N PHE A 69 7.79 6.75 9.54
CA PHE A 69 9.08 7.22 9.04
C PHE A 69 9.47 8.49 9.76
N VAL A 70 10.66 8.45 10.37
CA VAL A 70 11.24 9.55 11.13
C VAL A 70 12.51 10.00 10.41
N LYS A 71 12.53 11.26 9.95
CA LYS A 71 13.67 11.85 9.24
C LYS A 71 14.93 11.79 10.10
N GLY A 72 16.00 11.23 9.53
CA GLY A 72 17.29 11.13 10.20
C GLY A 72 17.40 10.04 11.27
N ASP A 73 16.30 9.31 11.56
CA ASP A 73 16.32 8.22 12.54
C ASP A 73 15.78 6.92 11.96
N THR A 74 16.68 6.09 11.44
CA THR A 74 16.35 4.78 10.86
C THR A 74 15.86 3.76 11.89
N SER A 75 16.15 3.98 13.16
CA SER A 75 15.71 3.08 14.25
C SER A 75 14.26 3.31 14.66
N LYS A 76 13.76 4.53 14.47
CA LYS A 76 12.36 4.92 14.70
C LYS A 76 11.49 4.77 13.46
N SER A 77 12.09 4.50 12.30
CA SER A 77 11.38 4.26 11.05
C SER A 77 11.13 2.76 10.90
N PHE A 78 9.86 2.34 10.73
CA PHE A 78 9.50 0.93 10.74
C PHE A 78 8.25 0.62 9.93
N ILE A 79 8.05 -0.67 9.65
CA ILE A 79 6.81 -1.26 9.14
C ILE A 79 6.21 -2.14 10.25
N LEU A 80 4.89 -2.05 10.44
CA LEU A 80 4.15 -2.85 11.42
C LEU A 80 3.70 -4.17 10.79
N PHE A 81 3.89 -5.28 11.51
CA PHE A 81 3.33 -6.59 11.18
C PHE A 81 2.01 -6.83 11.92
N GLY A 82 1.21 -7.75 11.40
CA GLY A 82 -0.13 -8.02 11.91
C GLY A 82 -0.18 -8.71 13.28
N ASN A 83 0.93 -9.22 13.78
CA ASN A 83 1.08 -9.74 15.13
C ASN A 83 1.56 -8.65 16.13
N GLY A 84 1.72 -7.40 15.68
CA GLY A 84 2.21 -6.27 16.51
C GLY A 84 3.72 -6.08 16.51
N GLU A 85 4.47 -6.96 15.87
CA GLU A 85 5.92 -6.78 15.66
C GLU A 85 6.21 -5.66 14.67
N ILE A 86 7.42 -5.14 14.70
CA ILE A 86 7.91 -4.16 13.74
C ILE A 86 9.18 -4.65 13.05
N ALA A 87 9.40 -4.18 11.82
CA ALA A 87 10.72 -4.19 11.21
C ALA A 87 11.18 -2.76 10.99
N ASN A 88 12.26 -2.36 11.64
CA ASN A 88 12.88 -1.06 11.42
C ASN A 88 13.70 -1.04 10.11
N LEU A 89 14.14 0.14 9.67
CA LEU A 89 14.88 0.25 8.40
C LEU A 89 16.19 -0.55 8.39
N LYS A 90 16.84 -0.76 9.55
CA LYS A 90 18.05 -1.59 9.63
C LYS A 90 17.71 -3.06 9.40
N GLU A 91 16.61 -3.55 9.95
CA GLU A 91 16.13 -4.92 9.74
C GLU A 91 15.69 -5.13 8.28
N ILE A 92 14.96 -4.16 7.70
CA ILE A 92 14.62 -4.17 6.26
C ILE A 92 15.90 -4.23 5.41
N GLY A 93 16.97 -3.61 5.86
CA GLY A 93 18.29 -3.68 5.25
C GLY A 93 18.91 -5.09 5.17
N ASN A 94 18.35 -6.09 5.86
CA ASN A 94 18.78 -7.49 5.81
C ASN A 94 17.87 -8.38 4.93
N TRP A 95 16.81 -7.81 4.35
CA TRP A 95 15.90 -8.59 3.50
C TRP A 95 16.54 -8.93 2.16
N THR A 96 16.05 -9.99 1.53
CA THR A 96 16.44 -10.39 0.17
C THR A 96 15.21 -10.30 -0.72
N LEU A 97 15.25 -9.41 -1.73
CA LEU A 97 14.11 -9.10 -2.61
C LEU A 97 14.48 -9.21 -4.10
N ASN A 98 15.48 -10.03 -4.45
CA ASN A 98 16.03 -10.12 -5.81
C ASN A 98 15.00 -10.59 -6.86
N ASN A 99 13.98 -11.34 -6.45
CA ASN A 99 12.90 -11.80 -7.31
C ASN A 99 11.67 -10.86 -7.30
N VAL A 100 11.71 -9.79 -6.49
CA VAL A 100 10.58 -8.88 -6.33
C VAL A 100 10.63 -7.77 -7.37
N ASP A 101 9.67 -7.78 -8.29
CA ASP A 101 9.51 -6.74 -9.30
C ASP A 101 8.85 -5.48 -8.75
N LEU A 102 7.98 -5.64 -7.74
CA LEU A 102 7.22 -4.53 -7.18
C LEU A 102 6.90 -4.74 -5.69
N VAL A 103 7.23 -3.75 -4.87
CA VAL A 103 6.70 -3.60 -3.51
C VAL A 103 5.63 -2.52 -3.52
N VAL A 104 4.45 -2.80 -3.01
CA VAL A 104 3.37 -1.83 -2.82
C VAL A 104 3.13 -1.63 -1.33
N LEU A 105 3.26 -0.39 -0.87
CA LEU A 105 2.86 0.06 0.46
C LEU A 105 1.56 0.85 0.32
N SER A 106 0.42 0.22 0.56
CA SER A 106 -0.88 0.84 0.33
C SER A 106 -1.39 1.68 1.48
N ALA A 107 -0.83 1.54 2.67
CA ALA A 107 -1.17 2.35 3.83
C ALA A 107 0.11 2.88 4.49
N CYS A 108 0.40 4.15 4.31
CA CYS A 108 1.49 4.83 4.98
C CYS A 108 0.94 5.95 5.86
N GLU A 109 1.20 5.87 7.15
CA GLU A 109 1.10 7.03 8.04
C GLU A 109 2.48 7.69 8.08
N THR A 110 2.66 8.74 7.26
CA THR A 110 3.85 9.55 7.33
C THR A 110 3.80 10.39 8.61
N GLY A 111 4.67 10.03 9.55
CA GLY A 111 5.10 10.94 10.58
C GLY A 111 4.11 11.30 11.68
N ILE A 112 4.24 10.65 12.83
CA ILE A 112 3.89 11.28 14.09
C ILE A 112 4.98 12.34 14.34
N GLY A 113 4.65 13.62 14.03
CA GLY A 113 5.55 14.72 14.34
C GLY A 113 5.69 15.84 13.33
N GLY A 114 4.86 15.88 12.29
CA GLY A 114 4.89 16.98 11.32
C GLY A 114 4.85 16.52 9.87
N PHE A 115 4.52 17.40 8.97
CA PHE A 115 4.52 17.15 7.53
C PHE A 115 5.95 16.84 7.08
N GLY A 116 6.27 15.55 6.88
CA GLY A 116 7.44 15.16 6.13
C GLY A 116 7.32 15.71 4.71
N ASN A 117 8.42 16.13 4.11
CA ASN A 117 8.44 16.60 2.72
C ASN A 117 8.51 15.44 1.70
N GLY A 118 8.21 14.21 2.13
CA GLY A 118 8.25 13.01 1.29
C GLY A 118 9.62 12.36 1.14
N GLU A 119 10.68 12.94 1.68
CA GLU A 119 12.05 12.37 1.63
C GLU A 119 12.10 11.00 2.31
N GLU A 120 11.31 10.81 3.36
CA GLU A 120 11.22 9.57 4.12
C GLU A 120 10.71 8.41 3.26
N ILE A 121 9.72 8.69 2.41
CA ILE A 121 9.13 7.71 1.49
C ILE A 121 10.13 7.32 0.41
N LEU A 122 10.91 8.28 -0.10
CA LEU A 122 12.00 8.01 -1.04
C LEU A 122 13.06 7.13 -0.36
N GLY A 123 13.37 7.37 0.91
CA GLY A 123 14.29 6.55 1.70
C GLY A 123 13.84 5.10 1.83
N LEU A 124 12.54 4.86 2.05
CA LEU A 124 12.00 3.49 2.09
C LEU A 124 12.03 2.81 0.72
N GLY A 125 11.65 3.52 -0.34
CA GLY A 125 11.77 3.01 -1.70
C GLY A 125 13.21 2.61 -2.03
N TYR A 126 14.17 3.44 -1.64
CA TYR A 126 15.60 3.13 -1.76
C TYR A 126 15.99 1.86 -0.96
N GLN A 127 15.50 1.70 0.28
CA GLN A 127 15.79 0.50 1.07
C GLN A 127 15.31 -0.77 0.36
N PHE A 128 14.10 -0.82 -0.15
CA PHE A 128 13.63 -1.98 -0.89
C PHE A 128 14.44 -2.24 -2.16
N GLN A 129 14.78 -1.19 -2.91
CA GLN A 129 15.61 -1.33 -4.11
C GLN A 129 17.02 -1.82 -3.79
N SER A 130 17.65 -1.30 -2.72
CA SER A 130 18.96 -1.75 -2.27
C SER A 130 18.98 -3.23 -1.84
N ARG A 131 17.80 -3.79 -1.56
CA ARG A 131 17.62 -5.22 -1.24
C ARG A 131 17.21 -6.08 -2.44
N GLY A 132 17.13 -5.49 -3.62
CA GLY A 132 16.90 -6.18 -4.89
C GLY A 132 15.52 -5.94 -5.52
N ALA A 133 14.57 -5.32 -4.84
CA ALA A 133 13.28 -4.98 -5.43
C ALA A 133 13.46 -3.99 -6.58
N ARG A 134 12.78 -4.23 -7.71
CA ARG A 134 12.94 -3.37 -8.90
C ARG A 134 12.20 -2.05 -8.80
N ALA A 135 11.05 -2.06 -8.15
CA ALA A 135 10.22 -0.86 -7.97
C ALA A 135 9.45 -0.89 -6.66
N THR A 136 9.05 0.29 -6.19
CA THR A 136 8.18 0.47 -5.03
C THR A 136 7.09 1.47 -5.37
N ILE A 137 5.83 1.17 -5.03
CA ILE A 137 4.74 2.14 -4.97
C ILE A 137 4.47 2.45 -3.51
N ALA A 138 4.43 3.74 -3.17
CA ALA A 138 4.13 4.22 -1.83
C ALA A 138 3.36 5.54 -1.89
N SER A 139 2.72 5.94 -0.79
CA SER A 139 2.00 7.21 -0.70
C SER A 139 2.80 8.25 0.08
N LEU A 140 2.84 9.48 -0.42
CA LEU A 140 3.54 10.63 0.20
C LEU A 140 2.83 11.20 1.43
N TRP A 141 1.54 10.91 1.58
CA TRP A 141 0.75 11.30 2.74
C TRP A 141 -0.37 10.29 3.00
N LYS A 142 -0.96 10.37 4.19
CA LYS A 142 -2.07 9.50 4.58
C LYS A 142 -3.28 9.74 3.69
N VAL A 143 -3.73 8.70 3.00
CA VAL A 143 -4.96 8.67 2.21
C VAL A 143 -6.03 7.90 2.98
N SER A 144 -7.30 8.18 2.70
CA SER A 144 -8.37 7.35 3.26
C SER A 144 -8.27 5.93 2.70
N ASP A 145 -8.45 4.94 3.55
CA ASP A 145 -8.38 3.52 3.23
C ASP A 145 -9.27 3.15 2.02
N GLY A 146 -10.52 3.67 1.96
CA GLY A 146 -11.40 3.46 0.80
C GLY A 146 -10.89 4.09 -0.51
N GLY A 147 -10.21 5.23 -0.46
CA GLY A 147 -9.58 5.84 -1.64
C GLY A 147 -8.40 5.01 -2.14
N THR A 148 -7.58 4.53 -1.22
CA THR A 148 -6.47 3.62 -1.51
C THR A 148 -6.96 2.34 -2.18
N GLN A 149 -8.00 1.71 -1.64
CA GLN A 149 -8.62 0.51 -2.22
C GLN A 149 -9.02 0.72 -3.68
N VAL A 150 -9.68 1.83 -4.00
CA VAL A 150 -10.13 2.11 -5.38
C VAL A 150 -8.95 2.27 -6.32
N LEU A 151 -7.94 3.03 -5.93
CA LEU A 151 -6.73 3.24 -6.74
C LEU A 151 -5.99 1.92 -6.97
N MET A 152 -5.77 1.12 -5.92
CA MET A 152 -5.06 -0.15 -6.04
C MET A 152 -5.82 -1.15 -6.90
N ASN A 153 -7.15 -1.23 -6.79
CA ASN A 153 -7.97 -2.06 -7.67
C ASN A 153 -7.80 -1.65 -9.14
N ALA A 154 -7.83 -0.35 -9.44
CA ALA A 154 -7.62 0.16 -10.80
C ALA A 154 -6.20 -0.15 -11.30
N PHE A 155 -5.19 0.05 -10.47
CA PHE A 155 -3.80 -0.26 -10.78
C PHE A 155 -3.59 -1.74 -11.12
N TYR A 156 -4.05 -2.65 -10.28
CA TYR A 156 -3.87 -4.09 -10.52
C TYR A 156 -4.71 -4.61 -11.68
N ASN A 157 -5.87 -4.04 -11.94
CA ASN A 157 -6.63 -4.34 -13.15
C ASN A 157 -5.85 -3.94 -14.41
N ALA A 158 -5.27 -2.74 -14.44
CA ALA A 158 -4.43 -2.28 -15.55
C ALA A 158 -3.20 -3.19 -15.73
N LEU A 159 -2.51 -3.51 -14.63
CA LEU A 159 -1.32 -4.36 -14.67
C LEU A 159 -1.63 -5.78 -15.15
N LYS A 160 -2.79 -6.35 -14.78
CA LYS A 160 -3.23 -7.70 -15.20
C LYS A 160 -3.46 -7.80 -16.71
N GLN A 161 -3.82 -6.73 -17.39
CA GLN A 161 -4.01 -6.76 -18.86
C GLN A 161 -2.72 -7.09 -19.61
N GLY A 162 -1.55 -6.97 -18.95
CA GLY A 162 -0.26 -7.43 -19.47
C GLY A 162 0.35 -6.55 -20.57
N GLU A 163 -0.32 -5.47 -20.95
CA GLU A 163 0.10 -4.55 -22.02
C GLU A 163 0.75 -3.27 -21.47
N MET A 164 0.67 -3.07 -20.17
CA MET A 164 1.12 -1.84 -19.50
C MET A 164 2.31 -2.09 -18.60
N THR A 165 3.25 -1.16 -18.61
CA THR A 165 4.31 -1.08 -17.59
C THR A 165 3.71 -0.69 -16.25
N LYS A 166 4.45 -0.91 -15.15
CA LYS A 166 4.04 -0.50 -13.78
C LYS A 166 3.74 1.01 -13.70
N ALA A 167 4.57 1.82 -14.38
CA ALA A 167 4.38 3.27 -14.42
C ALA A 167 3.12 3.65 -15.17
N GLU A 168 2.86 3.02 -16.33
CA GLU A 168 1.66 3.28 -17.11
C GLU A 168 0.40 2.78 -16.40
N ALA A 169 0.44 1.62 -15.75
CA ALA A 169 -0.67 1.10 -14.96
C ALA A 169 -1.05 2.05 -13.80
N LEU A 170 -0.05 2.60 -13.09
CA LEU A 170 -0.30 3.59 -12.03
C LEU A 170 -0.89 4.88 -12.60
N ARG A 171 -0.33 5.39 -13.72
CA ARG A 171 -0.85 6.58 -14.41
C ARG A 171 -2.30 6.38 -14.84
N GLN A 172 -2.65 5.25 -15.42
CA GLN A 172 -4.03 4.96 -15.85
C GLN A 172 -4.98 4.82 -14.66
N ALA A 173 -4.54 4.21 -13.57
CA ALA A 173 -5.31 4.15 -12.34
C ALA A 173 -5.62 5.56 -11.78
N GLN A 174 -4.63 6.45 -11.76
CA GLN A 174 -4.82 7.84 -11.33
C GLN A 174 -5.78 8.59 -12.26
N ILE A 175 -5.65 8.43 -13.59
CA ILE A 175 -6.55 9.04 -14.58
C ILE A 175 -7.98 8.51 -14.41
N ALA A 176 -8.15 7.22 -14.10
CA ALA A 176 -9.47 6.64 -13.85
C ALA A 176 -10.20 7.34 -12.67
N LEU A 177 -9.47 7.62 -11.58
CA LEU A 177 -10.03 8.37 -10.45
C LEU A 177 -10.36 9.82 -10.83
N ILE A 178 -9.46 10.51 -11.56
CA ILE A 178 -9.66 11.90 -12.00
C ILE A 178 -10.90 12.03 -12.88
N LYS A 179 -11.07 11.12 -13.84
CA LYS A 179 -12.15 11.14 -14.81
C LYS A 179 -13.43 10.47 -14.32
N ASP A 180 -13.35 9.64 -13.27
CA ASP A 180 -14.40 8.73 -12.85
C ASP A 180 -14.79 7.76 -13.97
N ASP A 181 -13.79 7.30 -14.71
CA ASP A 181 -13.95 6.36 -15.83
C ASP A 181 -12.88 5.27 -15.72
N TYR A 182 -13.32 4.07 -15.41
CA TYR A 182 -12.47 2.91 -15.14
C TYR A 182 -12.35 1.98 -16.35
N THR A 183 -12.92 2.32 -17.50
CA THR A 183 -12.92 1.45 -18.70
C THR A 183 -11.51 1.13 -19.20
N ALA A 184 -10.59 2.10 -19.16
CA ALA A 184 -9.21 1.92 -19.58
C ALA A 184 -8.39 0.98 -18.69
N VAL A 185 -8.88 0.70 -17.47
CA VAL A 185 -8.25 -0.21 -16.50
C VAL A 185 -9.06 -1.49 -16.29
N GLY A 186 -9.88 -1.88 -17.27
CA GLY A 186 -10.68 -3.11 -17.24
C GLY A 186 -11.90 -3.06 -16.32
N GLY A 187 -12.29 -1.88 -15.87
CA GLY A 187 -13.52 -1.66 -15.12
C GLY A 187 -14.74 -1.55 -16.04
N GLU A 188 -15.91 -1.91 -15.55
CA GLU A 188 -17.17 -1.64 -16.25
C GLU A 188 -17.51 -0.14 -16.16
N ARG A 189 -18.12 0.41 -17.20
CA ARG A 189 -18.80 1.71 -17.18
C ARG A 189 -20.06 1.59 -16.35
N ASP A 190 -19.94 1.41 -15.05
CA ASP A 190 -21.12 1.44 -14.22
C ASP A 190 -21.37 2.88 -13.74
N ARG A 191 -22.59 3.31 -13.98
CA ARG A 191 -23.13 4.61 -13.62
C ARG A 191 -23.07 4.78 -12.09
N GLY A 192 -21.94 5.25 -11.58
CA GLY A 192 -21.88 5.86 -10.26
C GLY A 192 -21.82 4.93 -9.05
N THR A 193 -21.44 3.67 -9.20
CA THR A 193 -21.37 2.80 -8.03
C THR A 193 -20.13 1.90 -8.04
N ILE A 194 -18.97 2.49 -7.75
CA ILE A 194 -17.98 1.69 -7.03
C ILE A 194 -18.65 1.41 -5.69
N LYS A 195 -19.14 0.19 -5.49
CA LYS A 195 -19.67 -0.23 -4.19
C LYS A 195 -18.51 -0.29 -3.22
N ILE A 196 -18.21 0.83 -2.58
CA ILE A 196 -17.41 0.86 -1.37
C ILE A 196 -18.29 0.21 -0.31
N VAL A 197 -18.18 -1.09 -0.16
CA VAL A 197 -18.95 -1.84 0.83
C VAL A 197 -18.28 -1.58 2.18
N SER A 198 -18.81 -0.61 2.92
CA SER A 198 -18.52 -0.42 4.33
C SER A 198 -19.47 -1.29 5.13
N ASN A 199 -18.92 -2.17 5.95
CA ASN A 199 -19.69 -2.96 6.93
C ASN A 199 -20.11 -2.15 8.17
N ASN A 200 -19.70 -0.88 8.28
CA ASN A 200 -20.02 -0.02 9.42
C ASN A 200 -20.84 1.21 8.99
N ALA A 201 -22.01 1.37 9.58
CA ALA A 201 -23.02 2.39 9.29
C ALA A 201 -22.60 3.85 9.63
N SER A 202 -21.36 4.11 10.01
CA SER A 202 -20.86 5.44 10.44
C SER A 202 -19.78 6.03 9.53
N SER A 203 -19.36 5.37 8.45
CA SER A 203 -18.38 5.94 7.52
C SER A 203 -19.10 6.76 6.47
N SER A 204 -18.74 8.04 6.35
CA SER A 204 -19.19 8.92 5.25
C SER A 204 -18.95 8.21 3.92
N LYS A 205 -20.04 7.95 3.16
CA LYS A 205 -19.96 7.35 1.82
C LYS A 205 -18.95 8.16 0.99
N LEU A 206 -17.83 7.53 0.62
CA LEU A 206 -16.95 8.07 -0.41
C LEU A 206 -17.75 8.05 -1.72
N THR A 207 -18.10 9.21 -2.23
CA THR A 207 -18.74 9.35 -3.53
C THR A 207 -17.66 9.44 -4.60
N SER A 208 -17.95 8.99 -5.81
CA SER A 208 -17.05 9.08 -6.96
C SER A 208 -16.53 10.50 -7.18
N SER A 209 -17.35 11.51 -6.95
CA SER A 209 -16.96 12.92 -7.06
C SER A 209 -15.85 13.32 -6.07
N LYS A 210 -15.78 12.72 -4.88
CA LYS A 210 -14.70 12.99 -3.92
C LYS A 210 -13.37 12.39 -4.37
N LEU A 211 -13.39 11.22 -5.02
CA LEU A 211 -12.19 10.53 -5.49
C LEU A 211 -11.45 11.29 -6.59
N LYS A 212 -12.11 12.23 -7.30
CA LYS A 212 -11.48 13.13 -8.27
C LYS A 212 -10.50 14.10 -7.62
N HIS A 213 -10.63 14.37 -6.32
CA HIS A 213 -9.74 15.30 -5.62
C HIS A 213 -8.33 14.72 -5.52
N PRO A 214 -7.27 15.52 -5.80
CA PRO A 214 -5.87 15.05 -5.78
C PRO A 214 -5.44 14.36 -4.49
N TYR A 215 -6.06 14.67 -3.38
CA TYR A 215 -5.82 14.04 -2.08
C TYR A 215 -5.85 12.49 -2.16
N TYR A 216 -6.69 11.90 -3.03
CA TYR A 216 -6.89 10.46 -3.11
C TYR A 216 -5.97 9.72 -4.09
N TRP A 217 -5.43 10.40 -5.09
CA TRP A 217 -4.63 9.75 -6.14
C TRP A 217 -3.21 10.32 -6.28
N ALA A 218 -3.02 11.62 -6.00
CA ALA A 218 -1.72 12.28 -6.20
C ALA A 218 -0.59 11.81 -5.26
N PRO A 219 -0.85 11.30 -4.03
CA PRO A 219 0.23 10.88 -3.16
C PRO A 219 0.94 9.62 -3.65
N PHE A 220 0.29 8.78 -4.46
CA PHE A 220 0.88 7.53 -4.89
C PHE A 220 1.93 7.76 -5.97
N ILE A 221 3.16 7.41 -5.65
CA ILE A 221 4.33 7.53 -6.52
C ILE A 221 4.96 6.16 -6.74
N LEU A 222 5.60 5.99 -7.90
CA LEU A 222 6.42 4.85 -8.21
C LEU A 222 7.90 5.27 -8.16
N ILE A 223 8.70 4.51 -7.43
CA ILE A 223 10.13 4.70 -7.23
C ILE A 223 10.84 3.50 -7.84
N GLY A 224 11.84 3.74 -8.71
CA GLY A 224 12.64 2.69 -9.33
C GLY A 224 12.21 2.33 -10.76
N ASN A 225 12.38 1.06 -11.16
CA ASN A 225 12.10 0.60 -12.52
C ASN A 225 10.59 0.45 -12.75
N GLY A 226 10.05 1.37 -13.52
CA GLY A 226 8.63 1.41 -13.89
C GLY A 226 8.23 0.53 -15.08
N LEU A 227 9.17 -0.17 -15.72
CA LEU A 227 8.94 -1.03 -16.87
C LEU A 227 8.25 -2.35 -16.51
#